data_9c13687a7c4ceb23a421a54cb8d69f88
#
_entry.id   9c13687a7c4ceb23a421a54cb8d69f88
#
_cell.length_a   1.000
_cell.length_b   1.000
_cell.length_c   1.000
_cell.angle_alpha   90.00
_cell.angle_beta   90.00
_cell.angle_gamma   90.00
#
_symmetry.space_group_name_H-M   'P 1'
#
loop_
_entity.id
_entity.type
_entity.pdbx_description
1 polymer ?
#
loop_
_entity_poly.entity_id
_entity_poly.type
_entity_poly.pdbx_seq_one_letter_code
_entity_poly.pdbx_strand_id
1 'polypeptide(L)'
;MVLRAHAWRVKGAWWSLRSSKPTPVRSAGRGRFDSCPLRPSSCPIFPDDQVNPPRLRSIPAVDAVLRALGTVDLPRPAVVAVVRRELAALRKGTEVPGPEVVLQQVRTVLAALLVHKIRPVINGTGIMLHTNLGRAPLAPAAADALQAVAADYCNLEIDLTGGARGGRASYLEHNLALLCGAEAATVVNNGAAALVLLVRHFTAKRPEVVISRGELVQIGGGFRVPDILEASGARLREVGTTNQTTLDDYAQAIGPATGMILKVHRSNFFMSGFVQSPPTQEIARLARSKRVPFVEDLGSGAVMATEKIGGLEHEPTAAEVLGQGADLVCFSGDKLLGGPQAGIIAGPKKAIAALKREPFYRALRCGKLVLAALQTTVDQCLAGETGNLPVLAMLQTDRASLVSRAEKIIAALVNQPLRVSVGQGTAQVGGGTLPRSTVASVTVDIVPGELPLETFSQRLRLGAVPVVGSITKKQFKIDLRTVFPRQDTALVQSIMAALTAAPGRE
;
A
#
# COMPACT_ATOMS: atom_id res chain seq x y z
N MET A 1 -7.29 -11.70 -55.26
CA MET A 1 -6.94 -10.29 -55.02
C MET A 1 -5.87 -10.29 -53.94
N VAL A 2 -4.61 -10.04 -54.29
CA VAL A 2 -3.40 -10.39 -53.56
C VAL A 2 -3.11 -9.29 -52.53
N LEU A 3 -3.09 -9.61 -51.23
CA LEU A 3 -2.63 -8.73 -50.15
C LEU A 3 -1.11 -8.66 -50.14
N ARG A 4 -0.57 -7.49 -50.47
CA ARG A 4 0.86 -7.17 -50.36
C ARG A 4 1.20 -6.89 -48.89
N ALA A 5 2.06 -7.72 -48.32
CA ALA A 5 2.72 -7.46 -47.04
C ALA A 5 3.72 -6.32 -47.20
N HIS A 6 3.50 -5.21 -46.49
CA HIS A 6 4.48 -4.14 -46.34
C HIS A 6 5.37 -4.45 -45.14
N ALA A 7 6.62 -4.76 -45.43
CA ALA A 7 7.67 -4.93 -44.40
C ALA A 7 8.03 -3.57 -43.80
N TRP A 8 7.84 -3.39 -42.51
CA TRP A 8 8.31 -2.23 -41.76
C TRP A 8 9.83 -2.35 -41.49
N ARG A 9 10.60 -1.48 -42.09
CA ARG A 9 12.01 -1.27 -41.72
C ARG A 9 12.06 -0.36 -40.49
N VAL A 10 12.27 -0.96 -39.34
CA VAL A 10 12.64 -0.22 -38.11
C VAL A 10 14.17 0.03 -38.20
N LYS A 11 14.55 1.31 -38.31
CA LYS A 11 15.96 1.70 -38.08
C LYS A 11 16.22 1.58 -36.57
N GLY A 12 16.81 0.46 -36.18
CA GLY A 12 17.23 0.22 -34.80
C GLY A 12 18.61 0.82 -34.55
N ALA A 13 18.69 1.68 -33.55
CA ALA A 13 19.94 1.95 -32.87
C ALA A 13 20.17 0.86 -31.83
N TRP A 14 21.05 -0.08 -32.13
CA TRP A 14 21.51 -1.08 -31.17
C TRP A 14 22.55 -0.46 -30.24
N TRP A 15 22.28 -0.47 -28.94
CA TRP A 15 23.30 -0.28 -27.93
C TRP A 15 24.17 -1.53 -27.89
N SER A 16 25.41 -1.46 -28.45
CA SER A 16 26.41 -2.51 -28.33
C SER A 16 26.94 -2.52 -26.89
N LEU A 17 26.54 -3.50 -26.09
CA LEU A 17 27.30 -3.92 -24.92
C LEU A 17 28.66 -4.45 -25.37
N ARG A 18 29.73 -3.69 -25.18
CA ARG A 18 31.08 -4.17 -25.29
C ARG A 18 31.34 -5.17 -24.17
N SER A 19 31.42 -6.44 -24.52
CA SER A 19 31.96 -7.46 -23.64
C SER A 19 33.46 -7.20 -23.46
N SER A 20 33.89 -6.88 -22.26
CA SER A 20 35.29 -6.89 -21.87
C SER A 20 35.79 -8.33 -21.86
N LYS A 21 36.71 -8.64 -22.75
CA LYS A 21 37.45 -9.92 -22.76
C LYS A 21 38.33 -10.02 -21.51
N PRO A 22 38.43 -11.18 -20.87
CA PRO A 22 39.38 -11.38 -19.79
C PRO A 22 40.82 -11.42 -20.35
N THR A 23 41.73 -10.75 -19.65
CA THR A 23 43.19 -10.73 -19.90
C THR A 23 43.79 -12.12 -19.73
N PRO A 24 44.69 -12.56 -20.59
CA PRO A 24 45.34 -13.88 -20.47
C PRO A 24 46.38 -13.85 -19.37
N VAL A 25 46.27 -14.81 -18.44
CA VAL A 25 47.32 -15.13 -17.47
C VAL A 25 48.51 -15.76 -18.22
N ARG A 26 49.70 -15.19 -18.06
CA ARG A 26 50.95 -15.69 -18.58
C ARG A 26 51.27 -17.09 -18.01
N SER A 27 51.52 -18.04 -18.92
CA SER A 27 52.06 -19.36 -18.61
C SER A 27 53.51 -19.22 -18.18
N ALA A 28 53.85 -19.66 -16.97
CA ALA A 28 55.22 -19.87 -16.53
C ALA A 28 55.66 -21.33 -16.86
N GLY A 29 56.88 -21.42 -17.25
CA GLY A 29 57.64 -22.45 -17.91
C GLY A 29 57.50 -23.91 -17.50
N ARG A 30 57.66 -24.76 -18.50
CA ARG A 30 57.95 -26.19 -18.38
C ARG A 30 59.34 -26.40 -17.79
N GLY A 31 59.39 -26.92 -16.53
CA GLY A 31 60.60 -27.52 -15.97
C GLY A 31 60.60 -29.03 -16.27
N ARG A 32 61.73 -29.52 -16.72
CA ARG A 32 61.96 -30.93 -17.06
C ARG A 32 61.94 -31.79 -15.79
N PHE A 33 61.34 -32.96 -15.89
CA PHE A 33 61.46 -34.05 -14.93
C PHE A 33 62.84 -34.73 -15.12
N ASP A 34 63.64 -34.66 -14.07
CA ASP A 34 64.78 -35.56 -13.92
C ASP A 34 64.49 -36.55 -12.79
N SER A 35 64.87 -37.75 -13.08
CA SER A 35 64.71 -39.01 -12.38
C SER A 35 65.01 -38.99 -10.89
N CYS A 36 64.08 -39.51 -10.10
CA CYS A 36 64.26 -39.82 -8.70
C CYS A 36 64.64 -41.30 -8.52
N PRO A 37 65.65 -41.63 -7.75
CA PRO A 37 65.85 -42.96 -7.22
C PRO A 37 65.53 -43.02 -5.71
N LEU A 38 64.98 -44.17 -5.33
CA LEU A 38 64.94 -44.77 -3.99
C LEU A 38 63.79 -44.38 -3.06
N ARG A 39 62.91 -45.38 -2.85
CA ARG A 39 61.99 -45.48 -1.70
C ARG A 39 62.78 -45.61 -0.39
N PRO A 40 62.19 -45.02 0.68
CA PRO A 40 61.99 -45.75 1.92
C PRO A 40 60.53 -45.85 2.31
N SER A 41 60.18 -47.01 2.79
CA SER A 41 58.95 -47.41 3.45
C SER A 41 58.67 -46.56 4.65
N SER A 42 57.64 -45.70 4.60
CA SER A 42 56.71 -45.32 5.67
C SER A 42 55.84 -44.16 5.16
N CYS A 43 54.82 -44.49 4.40
CA CYS A 43 53.69 -43.55 4.20
C CYS A 43 52.89 -43.54 5.51
N PRO A 44 52.69 -42.39 6.18
CA PRO A 44 51.74 -42.35 7.26
C PRO A 44 50.36 -42.62 6.64
N ILE A 45 49.72 -43.66 7.14
CA ILE A 45 48.30 -43.94 6.93
C ILE A 45 47.59 -42.70 7.45
N PHE A 46 47.07 -41.87 6.57
CA PHE A 46 46.06 -40.91 6.94
C PHE A 46 44.88 -41.77 7.45
N PRO A 47 44.41 -41.58 8.67
CA PRO A 47 43.19 -42.24 9.08
C PRO A 47 42.06 -41.64 8.25
N ASP A 48 41.66 -42.42 7.26
CA ASP A 48 40.41 -42.24 6.53
C ASP A 48 39.31 -42.66 7.51
N ASP A 49 38.91 -41.77 8.39
CA ASP A 49 37.70 -41.85 9.17
C ASP A 49 37.51 -40.54 9.96
N GLN A 50 37.18 -39.45 9.24
CA GLN A 50 36.35 -38.47 9.88
C GLN A 50 34.94 -39.05 10.00
N VAL A 51 34.81 -40.05 10.92
CA VAL A 51 33.51 -40.54 11.40
C VAL A 51 32.79 -39.32 11.96
N ASN A 52 31.81 -38.83 11.21
CA ASN A 52 30.91 -37.80 11.72
C ASN A 52 30.53 -38.17 13.16
N PRO A 53 30.69 -37.29 14.15
CA PRO A 53 30.39 -37.59 15.52
C PRO A 53 28.97 -38.18 15.63
N PRO A 54 28.72 -39.17 16.48
CA PRO A 54 27.43 -39.87 16.57
C PRO A 54 26.22 -38.95 16.58
N ARG A 55 26.38 -37.77 17.12
CA ARG A 55 25.43 -36.70 17.19
C ARG A 55 24.98 -36.21 15.79
N LEU A 56 25.87 -36.07 14.82
CA LEU A 56 25.50 -35.58 13.47
C LEU A 56 24.72 -36.64 12.67
N ARG A 57 24.83 -37.91 13.06
CA ARG A 57 24.06 -39.01 12.44
C ARG A 57 22.59 -39.00 12.86
N SER A 58 22.22 -38.36 13.99
CA SER A 58 20.84 -38.26 14.46
C SER A 58 20.05 -37.12 13.73
N ILE A 59 20.73 -36.23 13.00
CA ILE A 59 20.04 -35.19 12.22
C ILE A 59 19.33 -35.87 11.03
N PRO A 60 18.00 -35.66 10.86
CA PRO A 60 17.26 -36.31 9.80
C PRO A 60 17.73 -35.81 8.41
N ALA A 61 17.69 -36.70 7.42
CA ALA A 61 17.95 -36.30 6.02
C ALA A 61 16.89 -35.32 5.54
N VAL A 62 17.29 -34.38 4.67
CA VAL A 62 16.38 -33.37 4.07
C VAL A 62 15.13 -34.04 3.47
N ASP A 63 15.31 -35.15 2.73
CA ASP A 63 14.20 -35.85 2.07
C ASP A 63 13.26 -36.54 3.07
N ALA A 64 13.76 -36.97 4.23
CA ALA A 64 12.93 -37.52 5.29
C ALA A 64 12.02 -36.45 5.90
N VAL A 65 12.57 -35.26 6.18
CA VAL A 65 11.79 -34.12 6.68
C VAL A 65 10.76 -33.67 5.64
N LEU A 66 11.14 -33.58 4.37
CA LEU A 66 10.22 -33.17 3.28
C LEU A 66 9.06 -34.16 3.12
N ARG A 67 9.30 -35.46 3.25
CA ARG A 67 8.25 -36.50 3.24
C ARG A 67 7.31 -36.38 4.43
N ALA A 68 7.86 -36.16 5.62
CA ALA A 68 7.08 -36.01 6.86
C ALA A 68 6.26 -34.70 6.91
N LEU A 69 6.70 -33.64 6.22
CA LEU A 69 5.94 -32.39 6.07
C LEU A 69 4.66 -32.55 5.23
N GLY A 70 4.68 -33.43 4.22
CA GLY A 70 3.60 -33.53 3.24
C GLY A 70 3.49 -32.32 2.34
N THR A 71 2.26 -32.01 1.92
CA THR A 71 1.97 -30.86 1.06
C THR A 71 1.94 -29.56 1.89
N VAL A 72 2.71 -28.56 1.45
CA VAL A 72 2.75 -27.20 2.05
C VAL A 72 2.40 -26.20 0.95
N ASP A 73 1.55 -25.21 1.23
CA ASP A 73 1.17 -24.13 0.28
C ASP A 73 2.31 -23.11 0.08
N LEU A 74 3.50 -23.64 -0.22
CA LEU A 74 4.69 -22.87 -0.58
C LEU A 74 5.40 -23.53 -1.76
N PRO A 75 6.09 -22.77 -2.62
CA PRO A 75 6.92 -23.35 -3.67
C PRO A 75 7.96 -24.32 -3.10
N ARG A 76 8.06 -25.54 -3.68
CA ARG A 76 8.98 -26.57 -3.21
C ARG A 76 10.42 -26.07 -2.95
N PRO A 77 11.04 -25.24 -3.80
CA PRO A 77 12.37 -24.68 -3.52
C PRO A 77 12.44 -23.88 -2.22
N ALA A 78 11.39 -23.12 -1.86
CA ALA A 78 11.32 -22.37 -0.60
C ALA A 78 11.25 -23.30 0.60
N VAL A 79 10.42 -24.36 0.53
CA VAL A 79 10.32 -25.38 1.59
C VAL A 79 11.67 -26.07 1.79
N VAL A 80 12.33 -26.50 0.71
CA VAL A 80 13.66 -27.13 0.74
C VAL A 80 14.71 -26.18 1.36
N ALA A 81 14.69 -24.90 1.01
CA ALA A 81 15.60 -23.91 1.57
C ALA A 81 15.44 -23.75 3.09
N VAL A 82 14.18 -23.70 3.57
CA VAL A 82 13.89 -23.66 5.01
C VAL A 82 14.40 -24.94 5.69
N VAL A 83 14.05 -26.13 5.19
CA VAL A 83 14.50 -27.39 5.76
C VAL A 83 16.02 -27.44 5.85
N ARG A 84 16.73 -27.12 4.77
CA ARG A 84 18.21 -27.09 4.76
C ARG A 84 18.78 -26.09 5.77
N ARG A 85 18.18 -24.92 5.91
CA ARG A 85 18.63 -23.89 6.86
C ARG A 85 18.46 -24.37 8.30
N GLU A 86 17.31 -24.91 8.65
CA GLU A 86 17.04 -25.41 10.00
C GLU A 86 17.97 -26.62 10.36
N LEU A 87 18.13 -27.56 9.44
CA LEU A 87 19.06 -28.67 9.64
C LEU A 87 20.52 -28.22 9.71
N ALA A 88 20.92 -27.21 8.98
CA ALA A 88 22.26 -26.60 9.08
C ALA A 88 22.48 -25.87 10.41
N ALA A 89 21.47 -25.28 11.00
CA ALA A 89 21.51 -24.67 12.32
C ALA A 89 21.74 -25.74 13.40
N LEU A 90 21.05 -26.90 13.30
CA LEU A 90 21.24 -28.03 14.22
C LEU A 90 22.66 -28.59 14.16
N ARG A 91 23.30 -28.58 12.99
CA ARG A 91 24.71 -29.05 12.86
C ARG A 91 25.68 -28.17 13.64
N LYS A 92 25.36 -26.88 13.80
CA LYS A 92 26.19 -25.91 14.55
C LYS A 92 25.86 -25.86 16.05
N GLY A 93 24.67 -26.33 16.44
CA GLY A 93 24.21 -26.32 17.82
C GLY A 93 24.95 -27.35 18.71
N THR A 94 24.73 -27.35 20.02
CA THR A 94 25.31 -28.29 21.01
C THR A 94 24.51 -29.56 21.17
N GLU A 95 23.19 -29.51 20.91
CA GLU A 95 22.28 -30.65 21.04
C GLU A 95 21.46 -30.82 19.75
N VAL A 96 21.06 -32.04 19.45
CA VAL A 96 20.16 -32.36 18.33
C VAL A 96 18.86 -32.89 18.94
N PRO A 97 17.76 -32.15 18.77
CA PRO A 97 16.44 -32.58 19.23
C PRO A 97 15.97 -33.83 18.47
N GLY A 98 15.01 -34.54 19.04
CA GLY A 98 14.38 -35.68 18.37
C GLY A 98 13.68 -35.28 17.05
N PRO A 99 13.48 -36.23 16.11
CA PRO A 99 12.95 -35.97 14.77
C PRO A 99 11.60 -35.20 14.76
N GLU A 100 10.73 -35.50 15.71
CA GLU A 100 9.43 -34.85 15.88
C GLU A 100 9.58 -33.36 16.24
N VAL A 101 10.53 -33.05 17.12
CA VAL A 101 10.82 -31.65 17.52
C VAL A 101 11.38 -30.87 16.32
N VAL A 102 12.31 -31.49 15.56
CA VAL A 102 12.85 -30.89 14.32
C VAL A 102 11.75 -30.64 13.31
N LEU A 103 10.86 -31.62 13.11
CA LEU A 103 9.72 -31.45 12.20
C LEU A 103 8.81 -30.31 12.64
N GLN A 104 8.54 -30.21 13.94
CA GLN A 104 7.70 -29.14 14.50
C GLN A 104 8.37 -27.75 14.36
N GLN A 105 9.68 -27.64 14.57
CA GLN A 105 10.43 -26.39 14.33
C GLN A 105 10.31 -25.96 12.86
N VAL A 106 10.53 -26.90 11.93
CA VAL A 106 10.39 -26.59 10.50
C VAL A 106 8.96 -26.17 10.16
N ARG A 107 7.94 -26.85 10.70
CA ARG A 107 6.52 -26.45 10.52
C ARG A 107 6.26 -25.04 11.04
N THR A 108 6.79 -24.68 12.19
CA THR A 108 6.64 -23.33 12.77
C THR A 108 7.24 -22.26 11.86
N VAL A 109 8.45 -22.51 11.33
CA VAL A 109 9.09 -21.55 10.41
C VAL A 109 8.33 -21.44 9.09
N LEU A 110 7.84 -22.55 8.53
CA LEU A 110 7.02 -22.53 7.31
C LEU A 110 5.68 -21.82 7.54
N ALA A 111 5.04 -22.05 8.68
CA ALA A 111 3.82 -21.34 9.07
C ALA A 111 4.06 -19.83 9.19
N ALA A 112 5.17 -19.42 9.80
CA ALA A 112 5.55 -18.00 9.88
C ALA A 112 5.72 -17.36 8.49
N LEU A 113 6.32 -18.07 7.52
CA LEU A 113 6.41 -17.60 6.14
C LEU A 113 5.04 -17.46 5.48
N LEU A 114 4.13 -18.39 5.70
CA LEU A 114 2.76 -18.33 5.17
C LEU A 114 1.97 -17.14 5.72
N VAL A 115 2.18 -16.77 6.99
CA VAL A 115 1.55 -15.59 7.61
C VAL A 115 1.94 -14.30 6.90
N HIS A 116 3.17 -14.21 6.36
CA HIS A 116 3.64 -13.03 5.64
C HIS A 116 3.16 -12.94 4.17
N LYS A 117 2.51 -13.98 3.66
CA LYS A 117 1.90 -13.96 2.32
C LYS A 117 0.77 -12.94 2.28
N ILE A 118 0.76 -12.04 1.28
CA ILE A 118 -0.34 -11.09 1.09
C ILE A 118 -1.61 -11.87 0.78
N ARG A 119 -2.65 -11.68 1.61
CA ARG A 119 -3.93 -12.39 1.50
C ARG A 119 -5.09 -11.52 1.99
N PRO A 120 -6.32 -11.77 1.53
CA PRO A 120 -7.50 -11.07 2.04
C PRO A 120 -7.65 -11.25 3.56
N VAL A 121 -8.15 -10.20 4.21
CA VAL A 121 -8.41 -10.14 5.66
C VAL A 121 -9.81 -9.61 5.88
N ILE A 122 -10.54 -10.14 6.85
CA ILE A 122 -11.79 -9.55 7.34
C ILE A 122 -11.44 -8.43 8.32
N ASN A 123 -11.79 -7.20 7.95
CA ASN A 123 -11.56 -6.02 8.76
C ASN A 123 -12.73 -5.79 9.72
N GLY A 124 -12.59 -6.19 10.96
CA GLY A 124 -13.54 -5.96 12.05
C GLY A 124 -13.12 -4.83 13.01
N THR A 125 -12.20 -3.93 12.58
CA THR A 125 -11.65 -2.89 13.47
C THR A 125 -12.54 -1.66 13.61
N GLY A 126 -13.49 -1.44 12.68
CA GLY A 126 -14.24 -0.20 12.59
C GLY A 126 -13.49 0.96 11.93
N ILE A 127 -12.28 0.75 11.41
CA ILE A 127 -11.51 1.75 10.67
C ILE A 127 -11.64 1.45 9.18
N MET A 128 -12.35 2.30 8.43
CA MET A 128 -12.71 2.03 7.02
C MET A 128 -11.51 2.09 6.09
N LEU A 129 -10.71 3.16 6.19
CA LEU A 129 -9.46 3.34 5.43
C LEU A 129 -8.26 2.88 6.26
N HIS A 130 -8.26 1.62 6.70
CA HIS A 130 -7.21 1.10 7.59
C HIS A 130 -5.87 0.99 6.86
N THR A 131 -4.90 1.83 7.23
CA THR A 131 -3.59 1.96 6.57
C THR A 131 -2.86 0.61 6.43
N ASN A 132 -2.83 -0.18 7.51
CA ASN A 132 -2.12 -1.47 7.53
C ASN A 132 -2.91 -2.61 6.85
N LEU A 133 -4.17 -2.39 6.47
CA LEU A 133 -5.02 -3.36 5.77
C LEU A 133 -5.27 -2.97 4.29
N GLY A 134 -4.46 -2.07 3.75
CA GLY A 134 -4.48 -1.72 2.32
C GLY A 134 -5.37 -0.53 1.96
N ARG A 135 -5.93 0.20 2.94
CA ARG A 135 -6.80 1.39 2.75
C ARG A 135 -8.11 1.06 2.05
N ALA A 136 -8.48 1.81 0.97
CA ALA A 136 -9.76 1.64 0.28
C ALA A 136 -9.85 0.30 -0.46
N PRO A 137 -10.83 -0.55 -0.15
CA PRO A 137 -11.19 -1.67 -1.00
C PRO A 137 -11.80 -1.17 -2.32
N LEU A 138 -11.51 -1.84 -3.42
CA LEU A 138 -12.06 -1.49 -4.72
C LEU A 138 -13.54 -1.92 -4.84
N ALA A 139 -14.31 -1.15 -5.61
CA ALA A 139 -15.62 -1.57 -6.06
C ALA A 139 -15.52 -2.85 -6.91
N PRO A 140 -16.53 -3.74 -6.90
CA PRO A 140 -16.53 -4.94 -7.72
C PRO A 140 -16.22 -4.65 -9.19
N ALA A 141 -16.89 -3.67 -9.80
CA ALA A 141 -16.65 -3.28 -11.19
C ALA A 141 -15.20 -2.84 -11.46
N ALA A 142 -14.54 -2.17 -10.51
CA ALA A 142 -13.12 -1.79 -10.64
C ALA A 142 -12.19 -3.01 -10.50
N ALA A 143 -12.55 -3.98 -9.67
CA ALA A 143 -11.83 -5.26 -9.56
C ALA A 143 -11.97 -6.09 -10.84
N ASP A 144 -13.15 -6.15 -11.44
CA ASP A 144 -13.44 -6.85 -12.71
C ASP A 144 -12.65 -6.20 -13.87
N ALA A 145 -12.64 -4.87 -13.96
CA ALA A 145 -11.87 -4.14 -14.94
C ALA A 145 -10.36 -4.40 -14.79
N LEU A 146 -9.85 -4.46 -13.55
CA LEU A 146 -8.47 -4.82 -13.27
C LEU A 146 -8.16 -6.25 -13.74
N GLN A 147 -9.04 -7.21 -13.44
CA GLN A 147 -8.90 -8.61 -13.87
C GLN A 147 -8.86 -8.73 -15.39
N ALA A 148 -9.76 -8.04 -16.10
CA ALA A 148 -9.83 -8.05 -17.55
C ALA A 148 -8.52 -7.60 -18.20
N VAL A 149 -7.96 -6.45 -17.76
CA VAL A 149 -6.69 -5.95 -18.35
C VAL A 149 -5.45 -6.69 -17.81
N ALA A 150 -5.56 -7.41 -16.67
CA ALA A 150 -4.45 -8.18 -16.12
C ALA A 150 -4.10 -9.37 -17.01
N ALA A 151 -5.12 -10.08 -17.48
CA ALA A 151 -4.97 -11.30 -18.26
C ALA A 151 -4.62 -11.05 -19.73
N ASP A 152 -4.94 -9.86 -20.29
CA ASP A 152 -4.86 -9.58 -21.71
C ASP A 152 -3.99 -8.37 -22.06
N TYR A 153 -3.71 -8.19 -23.36
CA TYR A 153 -3.19 -6.93 -23.88
C TYR A 153 -4.26 -5.86 -23.83
N CYS A 154 -3.85 -4.59 -23.75
CA CYS A 154 -4.77 -3.46 -23.74
C CYS A 154 -4.22 -2.29 -24.56
N ASN A 155 -5.08 -1.35 -24.92
CA ASN A 155 -4.79 -0.17 -25.72
C ASN A 155 -4.10 0.96 -24.94
N LEU A 156 -3.24 0.62 -23.95
CA LEU A 156 -2.65 1.58 -23.02
C LEU A 156 -1.97 2.79 -23.68
N GLU A 157 -1.25 2.58 -24.78
CA GLU A 157 -0.52 3.60 -25.54
C GLU A 157 -0.75 3.45 -27.05
N ILE A 158 -1.86 2.87 -27.48
CA ILE A 158 -2.25 2.78 -28.89
C ILE A 158 -3.59 3.49 -29.10
N ASP A 159 -3.67 4.32 -30.12
CA ASP A 159 -4.91 4.85 -30.63
C ASP A 159 -5.55 3.81 -31.56
N LEU A 160 -6.67 3.21 -31.13
CA LEU A 160 -7.35 2.17 -31.92
C LEU A 160 -7.97 2.71 -33.20
N THR A 161 -8.31 4.00 -33.27
CA THR A 161 -8.89 4.65 -34.43
C THR A 161 -7.84 4.88 -35.51
N GLY A 162 -6.72 5.47 -35.12
CA GLY A 162 -5.64 5.82 -36.04
C GLY A 162 -4.59 4.72 -36.23
N GLY A 163 -4.59 3.66 -35.42
CA GLY A 163 -3.60 2.57 -35.46
C GLY A 163 -2.19 3.00 -35.08
N ALA A 164 -2.02 4.20 -34.54
CA ALA A 164 -0.73 4.78 -34.19
C ALA A 164 -0.55 4.86 -32.67
N ARG A 165 0.65 5.27 -32.23
CA ARG A 165 0.88 5.53 -30.81
C ARG A 165 0.03 6.69 -30.30
N GLY A 166 -0.85 6.42 -29.35
CA GLY A 166 -1.72 7.39 -28.69
C GLY A 166 -1.18 7.87 -27.35
N GLY A 167 -1.99 8.70 -26.69
CA GLY A 167 -1.77 9.16 -25.33
C GLY A 167 -2.03 8.05 -24.30
N ARG A 168 -1.19 7.98 -23.27
CA ARG A 168 -1.39 7.06 -22.15
C ARG A 168 -2.54 7.53 -21.27
N ALA A 169 -3.56 6.68 -21.06
CA ALA A 169 -4.69 6.92 -20.17
C ALA A 169 -5.50 8.22 -20.46
N SER A 170 -5.57 8.65 -21.71
CA SER A 170 -6.23 9.92 -22.12
C SER A 170 -7.69 10.00 -21.67
N TYR A 171 -8.44 8.90 -21.73
CA TYR A 171 -9.82 8.83 -21.24
C TYR A 171 -9.90 9.10 -19.73
N LEU A 172 -9.08 8.40 -18.94
CA LEU A 172 -9.04 8.59 -17.49
C LEU A 172 -8.63 10.03 -17.12
N GLU A 173 -7.61 10.59 -17.77
CA GLU A 173 -7.15 11.97 -17.50
C GLU A 173 -8.24 12.99 -17.82
N HIS A 174 -9.01 12.78 -18.90
CA HIS A 174 -10.16 13.61 -19.23
C HIS A 174 -11.25 13.54 -18.14
N ASN A 175 -11.64 12.35 -17.72
CA ASN A 175 -12.68 12.17 -16.71
C ASN A 175 -12.24 12.64 -15.32
N LEU A 176 -10.96 12.50 -14.96
CA LEU A 176 -10.41 13.09 -13.75
C LEU A 176 -10.44 14.62 -13.79
N ALA A 177 -10.12 15.23 -14.93
CA ALA A 177 -10.22 16.68 -15.08
C ALA A 177 -11.67 17.15 -14.89
N LEU A 178 -12.64 16.43 -15.47
CA LEU A 178 -14.06 16.71 -15.28
C LEU A 178 -14.49 16.57 -13.82
N LEU A 179 -14.10 15.48 -13.15
CA LEU A 179 -14.40 15.23 -11.73
C LEU A 179 -13.82 16.32 -10.81
N CYS A 180 -12.62 16.82 -11.13
CA CYS A 180 -11.95 17.87 -10.37
C CYS A 180 -12.37 19.30 -10.77
N GLY A 181 -13.22 19.49 -11.79
CA GLY A 181 -13.52 20.82 -12.32
C GLY A 181 -12.29 21.53 -12.87
N ALA A 182 -11.33 20.81 -13.45
CA ALA A 182 -10.05 21.29 -13.94
C ALA A 182 -9.96 21.28 -15.46
N GLU A 183 -9.01 22.04 -16.05
CA GLU A 183 -8.74 21.97 -17.50
C GLU A 183 -8.07 20.67 -17.90
N ALA A 184 -7.24 20.08 -17.00
CA ALA A 184 -6.54 18.83 -17.22
C ALA A 184 -6.19 18.16 -15.88
N ALA A 185 -5.97 16.84 -15.95
CA ALA A 185 -5.44 16.07 -14.83
C ALA A 185 -4.40 15.05 -15.31
N THR A 186 -3.60 14.53 -14.39
CA THR A 186 -2.70 13.41 -14.64
C THR A 186 -2.55 12.55 -13.39
N VAL A 187 -1.98 11.35 -13.57
CA VAL A 187 -1.90 10.31 -12.53
C VAL A 187 -0.47 9.82 -12.37
N VAL A 188 -0.04 9.70 -11.12
CA VAL A 188 1.23 9.11 -10.69
C VAL A 188 0.99 8.05 -9.62
N ASN A 189 2.05 7.36 -9.18
CA ASN A 189 1.96 6.16 -8.31
C ASN A 189 1.23 6.38 -6.97
N ASN A 190 1.35 7.55 -6.36
CA ASN A 190 0.72 7.90 -5.07
C ASN A 190 0.82 9.41 -4.80
N GLY A 191 0.20 9.89 -3.72
CA GLY A 191 0.22 11.30 -3.34
C GLY A 191 1.63 11.86 -3.11
N ALA A 192 2.54 11.10 -2.48
CA ALA A 192 3.92 11.53 -2.30
C ALA A 192 4.65 11.71 -3.64
N ALA A 193 4.41 10.83 -4.62
CA ALA A 193 4.93 10.97 -5.98
C ALA A 193 4.39 12.22 -6.68
N ALA A 194 3.14 12.60 -6.41
CA ALA A 194 2.56 13.84 -6.91
C ALA A 194 3.30 15.07 -6.34
N LEU A 195 3.54 15.11 -5.02
CA LEU A 195 4.33 16.15 -4.38
C LEU A 195 5.75 16.23 -4.94
N VAL A 196 6.46 15.09 -5.05
CA VAL A 196 7.81 15.03 -5.63
C VAL A 196 7.84 15.63 -7.04
N LEU A 197 6.87 15.28 -7.88
CA LEU A 197 6.81 15.79 -9.26
C LEU A 197 6.55 17.30 -9.30
N LEU A 198 5.59 17.78 -8.52
CA LEU A 198 5.23 19.21 -8.40
C LEU A 198 6.40 20.04 -7.90
N VAL A 199 6.99 19.61 -6.79
CA VAL A 199 8.11 20.30 -6.17
C VAL A 199 9.30 20.39 -7.14
N ARG A 200 9.76 19.28 -7.71
CA ARG A 200 10.87 19.27 -8.66
C ARG A 200 10.63 20.20 -9.86
N HIS A 201 9.39 20.22 -10.37
CA HIS A 201 9.05 21.09 -11.49
C HIS A 201 9.12 22.56 -11.13
N PHE A 202 8.44 22.97 -10.06
CA PHE A 202 8.32 24.38 -9.73
C PHE A 202 9.56 24.97 -9.04
N THR A 203 10.37 24.11 -8.38
CA THR A 203 11.60 24.56 -7.69
C THR A 203 12.86 24.45 -8.56
N ALA A 204 12.77 23.95 -9.78
CA ALA A 204 13.92 23.76 -10.67
C ALA A 204 14.77 25.04 -10.90
N LYS A 205 14.15 26.21 -10.91
CA LYS A 205 14.82 27.52 -11.10
C LYS A 205 14.80 28.40 -9.86
N ARG A 206 13.84 28.20 -8.97
CA ARG A 206 13.61 28.96 -7.74
C ARG A 206 13.41 27.96 -6.61
N PRO A 207 14.43 27.66 -5.79
CA PRO A 207 14.45 26.46 -4.95
C PRO A 207 13.54 26.50 -3.73
N GLU A 208 12.88 27.63 -3.42
CA GLU A 208 12.12 27.75 -2.19
C GLU A 208 10.64 27.34 -2.36
N VAL A 209 10.16 26.55 -1.38
CA VAL A 209 8.74 26.25 -1.16
C VAL A 209 8.30 26.97 0.10
N VAL A 210 7.35 27.89 -0.01
CA VAL A 210 6.73 28.56 1.13
C VAL A 210 5.61 27.70 1.65
N ILE A 211 5.66 27.32 2.93
CA ILE A 211 4.73 26.40 3.60
C ILE A 211 4.49 26.82 5.05
N SER A 212 3.27 26.69 5.55
CA SER A 212 2.96 26.93 6.97
C SER A 212 3.58 25.87 7.88
N ARG A 213 4.17 26.29 9.02
CA ARG A 213 4.64 25.38 10.06
C ARG A 213 3.55 24.46 10.59
N GLY A 214 2.30 24.94 10.67
CA GLY A 214 1.15 24.14 11.06
C GLY A 214 0.74 23.05 10.05
N GLU A 215 1.41 23.00 8.88
CA GLU A 215 1.16 22.06 7.77
C GLU A 215 2.33 21.11 7.51
N LEU A 216 3.38 21.14 8.36
CA LEU A 216 4.53 20.23 8.31
C LEU A 216 4.14 18.87 8.92
N VAL A 217 3.32 18.13 8.22
CA VAL A 217 2.70 16.91 8.72
C VAL A 217 3.59 15.68 8.54
N GLN A 218 3.46 14.74 9.50
CA GLN A 218 3.96 13.38 9.34
C GLN A 218 2.81 12.49 8.87
N ILE A 219 3.02 11.75 7.80
CA ILE A 219 2.08 10.81 7.22
C ILE A 219 2.40 9.36 7.63
N GLY A 220 1.59 8.39 7.20
CA GLY A 220 1.76 6.98 7.58
C GLY A 220 3.16 6.42 7.30
N GLY A 221 3.62 5.52 8.18
CA GLY A 221 4.94 4.90 8.06
C GLY A 221 6.12 5.78 8.50
N GLY A 222 5.85 6.90 9.19
CA GLY A 222 6.89 7.80 9.70
C GLY A 222 7.41 8.81 8.67
N PHE A 223 6.86 8.85 7.46
CA PHE A 223 7.25 9.81 6.43
C PHE A 223 6.74 11.22 6.77
N ARG A 224 7.61 12.20 6.63
CA ARG A 224 7.31 13.61 6.87
C ARG A 224 7.25 14.36 5.55
N VAL A 225 6.27 15.25 5.41
CA VAL A 225 6.18 16.12 4.22
C VAL A 225 7.47 16.93 4.03
N PRO A 226 8.06 17.56 5.05
CA PRO A 226 9.36 18.23 4.91
C PRO A 226 10.43 17.37 4.26
N ASP A 227 10.63 16.14 4.73
CA ASP A 227 11.66 15.24 4.23
C ASP A 227 11.45 14.92 2.72
N ILE A 228 10.19 14.81 2.29
CA ILE A 228 9.84 14.60 0.88
C ILE A 228 10.18 15.84 0.04
N LEU A 229 9.88 17.04 0.55
CA LEU A 229 10.15 18.29 -0.15
C LEU A 229 11.65 18.51 -0.32
N GLU A 230 12.43 18.32 0.74
CA GLU A 230 13.90 18.45 0.73
C GLU A 230 14.55 17.40 -0.17
N ALA A 231 14.12 16.13 -0.08
CA ALA A 231 14.59 15.06 -0.96
C ALA A 231 14.27 15.33 -2.45
N SER A 232 13.26 16.16 -2.72
CA SER A 232 12.91 16.62 -4.06
C SER A 232 13.80 17.75 -4.57
N GLY A 233 14.72 18.28 -3.72
CA GLY A 233 15.66 19.37 -4.04
C GLY A 233 15.15 20.77 -3.67
N ALA A 234 14.04 20.89 -2.95
CA ALA A 234 13.52 22.15 -2.47
C ALA A 234 14.18 22.61 -1.17
N ARG A 235 14.18 23.92 -0.95
CA ARG A 235 14.45 24.53 0.36
C ARG A 235 13.13 24.98 0.96
N LEU A 236 12.83 24.55 2.18
CA LEU A 236 11.62 24.97 2.87
C LEU A 236 11.78 26.42 3.36
N ARG A 237 10.77 27.21 3.08
CA ARG A 237 10.56 28.54 3.67
C ARG A 237 9.33 28.47 4.55
N GLU A 238 9.55 28.10 5.81
CA GLU A 238 8.47 27.93 6.78
C GLU A 238 7.93 29.29 7.22
N VAL A 239 6.58 29.42 7.31
CA VAL A 239 5.90 30.62 7.74
C VAL A 239 4.98 30.39 8.93
N GLY A 240 4.75 31.45 9.69
CA GLY A 240 3.91 31.40 10.89
C GLY A 240 4.48 30.54 12.01
N THR A 241 3.59 30.03 12.83
CA THR A 241 3.88 29.13 13.97
C THR A 241 3.09 27.82 13.83
N THR A 242 3.20 26.93 14.81
CA THR A 242 2.48 25.66 14.80
C THR A 242 0.97 25.82 14.64
N ASN A 243 0.39 26.76 15.38
CA ASN A 243 -1.06 26.94 15.48
C ASN A 243 -1.60 28.19 14.77
N GLN A 244 -0.74 29.15 14.43
CA GLN A 244 -1.16 30.39 13.80
C GLN A 244 -0.27 30.73 12.62
N THR A 245 -0.89 30.96 11.47
CA THR A 245 -0.26 31.49 10.27
C THR A 245 -1.21 32.52 9.67
N THR A 246 -0.69 33.68 9.34
CA THR A 246 -1.43 34.80 8.74
C THR A 246 -1.09 34.94 7.26
N LEU A 247 -1.89 35.70 6.51
CA LEU A 247 -1.58 36.01 5.13
C LEU A 247 -0.30 36.85 5.00
N ASP A 248 -0.01 37.72 5.98
CA ASP A 248 1.20 38.53 6.02
C ASP A 248 2.47 37.68 6.19
N ASP A 249 2.42 36.58 6.94
CA ASP A 249 3.53 35.65 7.04
C ASP A 249 3.92 35.09 5.67
N TYR A 250 2.93 34.73 4.84
CA TYR A 250 3.17 34.32 3.46
C TYR A 250 3.71 35.48 2.60
N ALA A 251 3.11 36.68 2.71
CA ALA A 251 3.47 37.84 1.90
C ALA A 251 4.93 38.27 2.13
N GLN A 252 5.42 38.21 3.37
CA GLN A 252 6.79 38.56 3.76
C GLN A 252 7.80 37.47 3.33
N ALA A 253 7.40 36.22 3.25
CA ALA A 253 8.26 35.10 2.89
C ALA A 253 8.49 34.97 1.38
N ILE A 254 7.55 35.47 0.56
CA ILE A 254 7.62 35.36 -0.91
C ILE A 254 8.70 36.29 -1.44
N GLY A 255 9.72 35.72 -2.10
CA GLY A 255 10.85 36.43 -2.67
C GLY A 255 11.31 35.89 -4.02
N PRO A 256 12.43 36.41 -4.56
CA PRO A 256 12.96 35.99 -5.86
C PRO A 256 13.29 34.48 -5.96
N ALA A 257 13.60 33.84 -4.81
CA ALA A 257 13.92 32.41 -4.73
C ALA A 257 12.67 31.54 -4.59
N THR A 258 11.47 32.11 -4.41
CA THR A 258 10.22 31.34 -4.22
C THR A 258 9.79 30.69 -5.51
N GLY A 259 9.82 29.36 -5.56
CA GLY A 259 9.35 28.55 -6.68
C GLY A 259 7.86 28.27 -6.63
N MET A 260 7.31 28.05 -5.44
CA MET A 260 5.88 27.79 -5.22
C MET A 260 5.44 28.07 -3.79
N ILE A 261 4.16 28.26 -3.60
CA ILE A 261 3.48 28.17 -2.31
C ILE A 261 2.83 26.78 -2.24
N LEU A 262 3.04 26.08 -1.14
CA LEU A 262 2.40 24.79 -0.87
C LEU A 262 1.52 24.94 0.38
N LYS A 263 0.26 24.59 0.25
CA LYS A 263 -0.65 24.38 1.38
C LYS A 263 -0.94 22.90 1.50
N VAL A 264 -0.81 22.34 2.70
CA VAL A 264 -1.09 20.94 2.97
C VAL A 264 -2.30 20.86 3.90
N HIS A 265 -3.37 20.26 3.40
CA HIS A 265 -4.57 20.05 4.19
C HIS A 265 -4.29 19.09 5.36
N ARG A 266 -4.71 19.46 6.56
CA ARG A 266 -4.50 18.69 7.79
C ARG A 266 -5.47 17.51 7.88
N SER A 267 -5.38 16.61 6.91
CA SER A 267 -6.31 15.49 6.77
C SER A 267 -6.15 14.41 7.84
N ASN A 268 -4.99 14.28 8.48
CA ASN A 268 -4.66 13.19 9.41
C ASN A 268 -4.57 13.61 10.89
N PHE A 269 -4.72 14.88 11.20
CA PHE A 269 -4.78 15.40 12.56
C PHE A 269 -5.63 16.67 12.61
N PHE A 270 -5.95 17.13 13.79
CA PHE A 270 -6.66 18.40 13.99
C PHE A 270 -5.97 19.26 15.05
N MET A 271 -6.18 20.56 14.97
CA MET A 271 -5.79 21.52 16.01
C MET A 271 -7.03 22.25 16.49
N SER A 272 -7.08 22.56 17.79
CA SER A 272 -8.16 23.29 18.41
C SER A 272 -7.60 24.38 19.35
N GLY A 273 -8.44 25.34 19.75
CA GLY A 273 -8.04 26.49 20.56
C GLY A 273 -7.66 27.70 19.68
N PHE A 274 -6.57 28.38 20.01
CA PHE A 274 -6.08 29.52 19.24
C PHE A 274 -5.42 29.07 17.94
N VAL A 275 -6.21 28.72 16.93
CA VAL A 275 -5.76 28.25 15.64
C VAL A 275 -6.18 29.24 14.56
N GLN A 276 -5.23 29.65 13.70
CA GLN A 276 -5.49 30.51 12.56
C GLN A 276 -4.73 29.97 11.33
N SER A 277 -5.40 29.94 10.19
CA SER A 277 -4.82 29.60 8.89
C SER A 277 -5.56 30.41 7.83
N PRO A 278 -4.86 31.07 6.89
CA PRO A 278 -5.52 31.83 5.83
C PRO A 278 -6.37 30.91 4.94
N PRO A 279 -7.56 31.34 4.53
CA PRO A 279 -8.37 30.64 3.56
C PRO A 279 -7.62 30.46 2.23
N THR A 280 -7.88 29.36 1.54
CA THR A 280 -7.30 29.05 0.21
C THR A 280 -7.46 30.22 -0.76
N GLN A 281 -8.64 30.87 -0.78
CA GLN A 281 -8.92 32.01 -1.65
C GLN A 281 -8.00 33.22 -1.41
N GLU A 282 -7.61 33.48 -0.17
CA GLU A 282 -6.72 34.60 0.18
C GLU A 282 -5.28 34.30 -0.26
N ILE A 283 -4.80 33.08 0.01
CA ILE A 283 -3.46 32.63 -0.45
C ILE A 283 -3.42 32.66 -1.99
N ALA A 284 -4.47 32.21 -2.66
CA ALA A 284 -4.55 32.23 -4.12
C ALA A 284 -4.47 33.65 -4.71
N ARG A 285 -5.15 34.65 -4.10
CA ARG A 285 -5.06 36.07 -4.53
C ARG A 285 -3.63 36.58 -4.32
N LEU A 286 -3.00 36.32 -3.19
CA LEU A 286 -1.61 36.68 -2.90
C LEU A 286 -0.65 36.06 -3.90
N ALA A 287 -0.73 34.73 -4.11
CA ALA A 287 0.09 33.98 -5.05
C ALA A 287 0.02 34.56 -6.47
N ARG A 288 -1.18 34.85 -6.93
CA ARG A 288 -1.42 35.48 -8.25
C ARG A 288 -0.81 36.88 -8.34
N SER A 289 -0.93 37.72 -7.30
CA SER A 289 -0.33 39.07 -7.27
C SER A 289 1.20 39.02 -7.33
N LYS A 290 1.79 38.01 -6.73
CA LYS A 290 3.25 37.77 -6.68
C LYS A 290 3.75 36.92 -7.86
N ARG A 291 2.87 36.40 -8.71
CA ARG A 291 3.18 35.49 -9.84
C ARG A 291 3.97 34.25 -9.41
N VAL A 292 3.56 33.65 -8.29
CA VAL A 292 4.10 32.42 -7.73
C VAL A 292 3.03 31.32 -7.83
N PRO A 293 3.33 30.14 -8.35
CA PRO A 293 2.39 29.03 -8.37
C PRO A 293 1.91 28.65 -6.96
N PHE A 294 0.61 28.39 -6.83
CA PHE A 294 -0.01 27.93 -5.60
C PHE A 294 -0.60 26.54 -5.77
N VAL A 295 -0.09 25.60 -4.99
CA VAL A 295 -0.51 24.19 -4.97
C VAL A 295 -1.12 23.86 -3.62
N GLU A 296 -2.24 23.14 -3.62
CA GLU A 296 -2.81 22.58 -2.40
C GLU A 296 -2.83 21.05 -2.45
N ASP A 297 -2.18 20.41 -1.46
CA ASP A 297 -2.24 18.97 -1.22
C ASP A 297 -3.41 18.67 -0.30
N LEU A 298 -4.45 18.05 -0.84
CA LEU A 298 -5.65 17.67 -0.10
C LEU A 298 -5.49 16.34 0.65
N GLY A 299 -4.63 15.49 0.16
CA GLY A 299 -4.38 14.18 0.73
C GLY A 299 -5.57 13.21 0.65
N SER A 300 -6.76 13.62 1.06
CA SER A 300 -7.95 12.76 1.29
C SER A 300 -8.66 12.28 0.02
N GLY A 301 -8.70 13.10 -1.01
CA GLY A 301 -9.39 12.78 -2.27
C GLY A 301 -10.92 12.69 -2.15
N ALA A 302 -11.52 13.58 -1.36
CA ALA A 302 -12.97 13.69 -1.28
C ALA A 302 -13.56 14.09 -2.65
N VAL A 303 -14.63 13.41 -3.06
CA VAL A 303 -15.32 13.62 -4.35
C VAL A 303 -16.74 14.14 -4.17
N MET A 304 -17.17 14.29 -2.94
CA MET A 304 -18.51 14.79 -2.58
C MET A 304 -18.46 15.55 -1.26
N ALA A 305 -19.46 16.35 -1.01
CA ALA A 305 -19.65 17.07 0.25
C ALA A 305 -19.87 16.08 1.40
N THR A 306 -18.82 15.85 2.20
CA THR A 306 -18.83 14.85 3.28
C THR A 306 -19.79 15.20 4.40
N GLU A 307 -20.04 16.48 4.66
CA GLU A 307 -21.00 16.97 5.65
C GLU A 307 -22.46 16.59 5.34
N LYS A 308 -22.77 16.16 4.11
CA LYS A 308 -24.06 15.59 3.74
C LYS A 308 -24.24 14.16 4.25
N ILE A 309 -23.16 13.50 4.65
CA ILE A 309 -23.19 12.21 5.32
C ILE A 309 -23.23 12.49 6.82
N GLY A 310 -24.32 12.14 7.49
CA GLY A 310 -24.58 12.53 8.88
C GLY A 310 -23.41 12.24 9.84
N GLY A 311 -22.97 13.26 10.57
CA GLY A 311 -21.92 13.19 11.58
C GLY A 311 -20.49 13.40 11.04
N LEU A 312 -20.29 13.63 9.76
CA LEU A 312 -18.97 13.95 9.21
C LEU A 312 -18.75 15.46 9.12
N GLU A 313 -17.50 15.86 9.30
CA GLU A 313 -17.04 17.21 9.03
C GLU A 313 -16.89 17.43 7.53
N HIS A 314 -16.81 18.70 7.13
CA HIS A 314 -16.49 19.06 5.75
C HIS A 314 -15.04 18.66 5.40
N GLU A 315 -14.88 17.95 4.30
CA GLU A 315 -13.57 17.62 3.70
C GLU A 315 -13.51 18.26 2.32
N PRO A 316 -12.53 19.12 2.04
CA PRO A 316 -12.50 19.89 0.80
C PRO A 316 -12.30 18.98 -0.41
N THR A 317 -13.08 19.24 -1.47
CA THR A 317 -12.91 18.56 -2.76
C THR A 317 -11.93 19.32 -3.66
N ALA A 318 -11.38 18.62 -4.66
CA ALA A 318 -10.50 19.25 -5.66
C ALA A 318 -11.20 20.38 -6.41
N ALA A 319 -12.48 20.20 -6.77
CA ALA A 319 -13.28 21.22 -7.46
C ALA A 319 -13.48 22.49 -6.62
N GLU A 320 -13.74 22.33 -5.31
CA GLU A 320 -13.87 23.49 -4.40
C GLU A 320 -12.57 24.28 -4.30
N VAL A 321 -11.44 23.61 -4.12
CA VAL A 321 -10.14 24.25 -3.93
C VAL A 321 -9.65 24.94 -5.22
N LEU A 322 -9.84 24.32 -6.38
CA LEU A 322 -9.58 24.96 -7.67
C LEU A 322 -10.52 26.15 -7.90
N GLY A 323 -11.80 26.02 -7.54
CA GLY A 323 -12.79 27.12 -7.60
C GLY A 323 -12.43 28.29 -6.67
N GLN A 324 -11.75 28.04 -5.55
CA GLN A 324 -11.20 29.06 -4.65
C GLN A 324 -9.92 29.71 -5.19
N GLY A 325 -9.37 29.20 -6.29
CA GLY A 325 -8.30 29.84 -7.05
C GLY A 325 -6.90 29.24 -6.83
N ALA A 326 -6.76 28.08 -6.21
CA ALA A 326 -5.50 27.33 -6.27
C ALA A 326 -5.16 27.01 -7.73
N ASP A 327 -3.88 27.08 -8.11
CA ASP A 327 -3.46 26.77 -9.47
C ASP A 327 -3.49 25.26 -9.72
N LEU A 328 -3.09 24.47 -8.73
CA LEU A 328 -3.06 23.01 -8.82
C LEU A 328 -3.49 22.40 -7.50
N VAL A 329 -4.12 21.25 -7.61
CA VAL A 329 -4.38 20.37 -6.45
C VAL A 329 -3.74 19.01 -6.66
N CYS A 330 -3.37 18.32 -5.56
CA CYS A 330 -3.04 16.92 -5.60
C CYS A 330 -3.68 16.16 -4.44
N PHE A 331 -3.93 14.87 -4.66
CA PHE A 331 -4.55 14.01 -3.65
C PHE A 331 -4.32 12.51 -3.95
N SER A 332 -4.66 11.66 -2.96
CA SER A 332 -4.51 10.20 -3.06
C SER A 332 -5.78 9.54 -3.59
N GLY A 333 -5.63 8.54 -4.48
CA GLY A 333 -6.74 7.80 -5.05
C GLY A 333 -7.32 6.73 -4.11
N ASP A 334 -6.52 6.22 -3.17
CA ASP A 334 -6.84 5.09 -2.30
C ASP A 334 -7.42 5.48 -0.93
N LYS A 335 -8.02 6.68 -0.86
CA LYS A 335 -8.70 7.17 0.35
C LYS A 335 -10.19 7.40 0.05
N LEU A 336 -10.72 8.62 0.23
CA LEU A 336 -12.15 8.92 0.05
C LEU A 336 -12.62 8.80 -1.42
N LEU A 337 -11.72 8.92 -2.41
CA LEU A 337 -12.05 8.57 -3.80
C LEU A 337 -12.47 7.10 -3.94
N GLY A 338 -11.99 6.20 -3.05
CA GLY A 338 -12.36 4.78 -3.08
C GLY A 338 -11.71 3.98 -4.21
N GLY A 339 -10.67 4.50 -4.82
CA GLY A 339 -9.92 3.88 -5.92
C GLY A 339 -8.65 3.16 -5.48
N PRO A 340 -7.82 2.72 -6.44
CA PRO A 340 -6.51 2.15 -6.18
C PRO A 340 -5.52 3.22 -5.70
N GLN A 341 -4.38 2.79 -5.13
CA GLN A 341 -3.30 3.71 -4.80
C GLN A 341 -2.83 4.44 -6.05
N ALA A 342 -2.99 5.76 -6.05
CA ALA A 342 -2.58 6.69 -7.08
C ALA A 342 -2.39 8.08 -6.48
N GLY A 343 -1.59 8.94 -7.12
CA GLY A 343 -1.54 10.37 -6.89
C GLY A 343 -2.17 11.09 -8.07
N ILE A 344 -3.22 11.84 -7.82
CA ILE A 344 -3.90 12.64 -8.84
C ILE A 344 -3.38 14.08 -8.75
N ILE A 345 -3.11 14.71 -9.89
CA ILE A 345 -2.76 16.13 -10.01
C ILE A 345 -3.72 16.74 -11.01
N ALA A 346 -4.42 17.80 -10.62
CA ALA A 346 -5.39 18.50 -11.47
C ALA A 346 -5.15 20.02 -11.45
N GLY A 347 -5.41 20.68 -12.60
CA GLY A 347 -5.25 22.11 -12.76
C GLY A 347 -5.17 22.56 -14.23
N PRO A 348 -4.46 23.68 -14.55
CA PRO A 348 -4.38 24.20 -15.89
C PRO A 348 -3.69 23.25 -16.86
N LYS A 349 -4.22 23.11 -18.07
CA LYS A 349 -3.70 22.23 -19.13
C LYS A 349 -2.21 22.47 -19.41
N LYS A 350 -1.75 23.72 -19.40
CA LYS A 350 -0.35 24.09 -19.61
C LYS A 350 0.56 23.52 -18.53
N ALA A 351 0.15 23.59 -17.26
CA ALA A 351 0.90 23.09 -16.13
C ALA A 351 0.96 21.55 -16.16
N ILE A 352 -0.17 20.88 -16.35
CA ILE A 352 -0.22 19.40 -16.45
C ILE A 352 0.64 18.90 -17.62
N ALA A 353 0.56 19.55 -18.79
CA ALA A 353 1.41 19.20 -19.92
C ALA A 353 2.91 19.40 -19.63
N ALA A 354 3.28 20.40 -18.85
CA ALA A 354 4.67 20.62 -18.44
C ALA A 354 5.14 19.51 -17.47
N LEU A 355 4.35 19.17 -16.47
CA LEU A 355 4.63 18.06 -15.53
C LEU A 355 4.82 16.72 -16.25
N LYS A 356 3.99 16.43 -17.25
CA LYS A 356 4.10 15.19 -18.05
C LYS A 356 5.36 15.14 -18.93
N ARG A 357 6.00 16.27 -19.22
CA ARG A 357 7.30 16.33 -19.93
C ARG A 357 8.51 16.18 -19.02
N GLU A 358 8.33 16.30 -17.71
CA GLU A 358 9.42 16.08 -16.76
C GLU A 358 9.97 14.64 -16.91
N PRO A 359 11.30 14.46 -17.02
CA PRO A 359 11.88 13.11 -17.13
C PRO A 359 11.49 12.20 -15.96
N PHE A 360 11.31 12.79 -14.78
CA PHE A 360 10.94 12.06 -13.57
C PHE A 360 9.50 11.51 -13.61
N TYR A 361 8.60 12.14 -14.38
CA TYR A 361 7.24 11.63 -14.59
C TYR A 361 7.25 10.19 -15.10
N ARG A 362 8.22 9.82 -15.96
CA ARG A 362 8.33 8.46 -16.47
C ARG A 362 8.56 7.44 -15.36
N ALA A 363 9.33 7.78 -14.32
CA ALA A 363 9.58 6.91 -13.16
C ALA A 363 8.35 6.80 -12.25
N LEU A 364 7.50 7.84 -12.22
CA LEU A 364 6.36 7.94 -11.32
C LEU A 364 5.04 7.47 -11.92
N ARG A 365 4.96 7.17 -13.22
CA ARG A 365 3.71 6.82 -13.91
C ARG A 365 3.14 5.47 -13.48
N CYS A 366 1.82 5.38 -13.40
CA CYS A 366 1.11 4.15 -13.05
C CYS A 366 1.18 3.08 -14.14
N GLY A 367 1.08 1.81 -13.75
CA GLY A 367 0.89 0.67 -14.63
C GLY A 367 -0.57 0.51 -15.09
N LYS A 368 -0.82 -0.38 -16.07
CA LYS A 368 -2.14 -0.61 -16.65
C LYS A 368 -3.21 -1.02 -15.61
N LEU A 369 -2.83 -1.79 -14.60
CA LEU A 369 -3.75 -2.29 -13.58
C LEU A 369 -4.35 -1.15 -12.73
N VAL A 370 -3.47 -0.26 -12.25
CA VAL A 370 -3.90 0.92 -11.48
C VAL A 370 -4.78 1.84 -12.34
N LEU A 371 -4.39 2.07 -13.60
CA LEU A 371 -5.14 2.95 -14.50
C LEU A 371 -6.53 2.40 -14.81
N ALA A 372 -6.68 1.09 -15.06
CA ALA A 372 -7.98 0.47 -15.32
C ALA A 372 -8.92 0.53 -14.10
N ALA A 373 -8.42 0.17 -12.92
CA ALA A 373 -9.21 0.26 -11.70
C ALA A 373 -9.61 1.70 -11.36
N LEU A 374 -8.68 2.66 -11.53
CA LEU A 374 -8.95 4.08 -11.28
C LEU A 374 -9.96 4.65 -12.28
N GLN A 375 -9.88 4.25 -13.56
CA GLN A 375 -10.83 4.65 -14.59
C GLN A 375 -12.26 4.28 -14.19
N THR A 376 -12.51 3.01 -13.84
CA THR A 376 -13.84 2.55 -13.42
C THR A 376 -14.31 3.26 -12.14
N THR A 377 -13.41 3.51 -11.18
CA THR A 377 -13.75 4.28 -9.98
C THR A 377 -14.21 5.70 -10.33
N VAL A 378 -13.49 6.39 -11.22
CA VAL A 378 -13.82 7.75 -11.65
C VAL A 378 -15.14 7.77 -12.45
N ASP A 379 -15.37 6.79 -13.31
CA ASP A 379 -16.62 6.65 -14.07
C ASP A 379 -17.82 6.51 -13.13
N GLN A 380 -17.71 5.69 -12.07
CA GLN A 380 -18.75 5.55 -11.05
C GLN A 380 -18.99 6.86 -10.26
N CYS A 381 -17.92 7.62 -9.94
CA CYS A 381 -18.08 8.93 -9.30
C CYS A 381 -18.83 9.90 -10.20
N LEU A 382 -18.49 9.97 -11.48
CA LEU A 382 -19.14 10.87 -12.47
C LEU A 382 -20.58 10.46 -12.75
N ALA A 383 -20.89 9.16 -12.74
CA ALA A 383 -22.25 8.64 -12.87
C ALA A 383 -23.13 8.88 -11.61
N GLY A 384 -22.55 9.37 -10.50
CA GLY A 384 -23.27 9.51 -9.24
C GLY A 384 -23.47 8.20 -8.47
N GLU A 385 -22.84 7.11 -8.92
CA GLU A 385 -22.96 5.75 -8.34
C GLU A 385 -22.04 5.56 -7.11
N THR A 386 -21.91 6.59 -6.29
CA THR A 386 -21.01 6.60 -5.13
C THR A 386 -21.35 5.53 -4.10
N GLY A 387 -22.60 5.05 -4.04
CA GLY A 387 -23.02 3.93 -3.20
C GLY A 387 -22.37 2.59 -3.57
N ASN A 388 -21.83 2.45 -4.79
CA ASN A 388 -21.09 1.27 -5.22
C ASN A 388 -19.62 1.28 -4.76
N LEU A 389 -19.11 2.43 -4.30
CA LEU A 389 -17.76 2.57 -3.77
C LEU A 389 -17.72 2.11 -2.32
N PRO A 390 -16.95 1.06 -1.97
CA PRO A 390 -17.04 0.41 -0.65
C PRO A 390 -16.87 1.37 0.54
N VAL A 391 -15.97 2.33 0.45
CA VAL A 391 -15.72 3.31 1.54
C VAL A 391 -16.96 4.18 1.75
N LEU A 392 -17.56 4.69 0.67
CA LEU A 392 -18.75 5.55 0.74
C LEU A 392 -19.99 4.74 1.14
N ALA A 393 -20.12 3.50 0.66
CA ALA A 393 -21.16 2.57 1.11
C ALA A 393 -21.09 2.28 2.62
N MET A 394 -19.88 2.04 3.15
CA MET A 394 -19.66 1.87 4.60
C MET A 394 -20.09 3.11 5.38
N LEU A 395 -19.78 4.31 4.91
CA LEU A 395 -20.18 5.56 5.54
C LEU A 395 -21.70 5.74 5.57
N GLN A 396 -22.39 5.36 4.51
CA GLN A 396 -23.84 5.53 4.33
C GLN A 396 -24.67 4.40 4.92
N THR A 397 -24.06 3.27 5.32
CA THR A 397 -24.76 2.11 5.87
C THR A 397 -25.51 2.52 7.16
N ASP A 398 -26.79 2.27 7.21
CA ASP A 398 -27.64 2.57 8.37
C ASP A 398 -27.38 1.59 9.53
N ARG A 399 -27.68 2.05 10.76
CA ARG A 399 -27.45 1.25 11.96
C ARG A 399 -28.37 0.04 12.05
N ALA A 400 -29.61 0.13 11.56
CA ALA A 400 -30.58 -0.96 11.65
C ALA A 400 -30.14 -2.17 10.83
N SER A 401 -29.59 -1.93 9.64
CA SER A 401 -28.99 -2.98 8.81
C SER A 401 -27.81 -3.68 9.50
N LEU A 402 -26.97 -2.94 10.21
CA LEU A 402 -25.87 -3.52 10.98
C LEU A 402 -26.36 -4.36 12.16
N VAL A 403 -27.41 -3.92 12.86
CA VAL A 403 -28.05 -4.68 13.96
C VAL A 403 -28.59 -6.00 13.44
N SER A 404 -29.38 -5.97 12.35
CA SER A 404 -29.95 -7.18 11.76
C SER A 404 -28.87 -8.19 11.32
N ARG A 405 -27.75 -7.72 10.80
CA ARG A 405 -26.59 -8.58 10.48
C ARG A 405 -25.95 -9.16 11.74
N ALA A 406 -25.76 -8.35 12.79
CA ALA A 406 -25.21 -8.81 14.06
C ALA A 406 -26.05 -9.93 14.66
N GLU A 407 -27.37 -9.77 14.68
CA GLU A 407 -28.32 -10.78 15.20
C GLU A 407 -28.20 -12.11 14.42
N LYS A 408 -28.09 -12.08 13.09
CA LYS A 408 -27.89 -13.28 12.28
C LYS A 408 -26.56 -13.99 12.57
N ILE A 409 -25.48 -13.24 12.72
CA ILE A 409 -24.17 -13.79 13.08
C ILE A 409 -24.22 -14.41 14.48
N ILE A 410 -24.85 -13.75 15.45
CA ILE A 410 -25.03 -14.26 16.81
C ILE A 410 -25.85 -15.54 16.84
N ALA A 411 -26.96 -15.58 16.10
CA ALA A 411 -27.80 -16.78 16.00
C ALA A 411 -27.03 -17.98 15.46
N ALA A 412 -26.11 -17.76 14.52
CA ALA A 412 -25.23 -18.83 13.98
C ALA A 412 -24.17 -19.32 14.99
N LEU A 413 -23.91 -18.59 16.06
CA LEU A 413 -22.92 -18.89 17.10
C LEU A 413 -23.52 -19.41 18.42
N VAL A 414 -24.84 -19.53 18.52
CA VAL A 414 -25.56 -19.79 19.80
C VAL A 414 -25.09 -21.06 20.52
N ASN A 415 -24.70 -22.10 19.78
CA ASN A 415 -24.27 -23.39 20.31
C ASN A 415 -22.77 -23.51 20.52
N GLN A 416 -22.02 -22.41 20.44
CA GLN A 416 -20.57 -22.41 20.62
C GLN A 416 -20.19 -22.09 22.07
N PRO A 417 -19.02 -22.57 22.56
CA PRO A 417 -18.54 -22.33 23.93
C PRO A 417 -18.03 -20.87 24.07
N LEU A 418 -18.90 -19.89 23.85
CA LEU A 418 -18.61 -18.45 23.95
C LEU A 418 -19.86 -17.69 24.42
N ARG A 419 -19.67 -16.49 24.95
CA ARG A 419 -20.74 -15.51 25.11
C ARG A 419 -20.61 -14.48 24.02
N VAL A 420 -21.70 -14.22 23.31
CA VAL A 420 -21.76 -13.27 22.19
C VAL A 420 -22.95 -12.34 22.37
N SER A 421 -22.77 -11.07 22.09
CA SER A 421 -23.82 -10.06 22.16
C SER A 421 -23.65 -8.96 21.12
N VAL A 422 -24.76 -8.29 20.81
CA VAL A 422 -24.72 -7.05 20.02
C VAL A 422 -24.17 -5.93 20.88
N GLY A 423 -23.10 -5.31 20.43
CA GLY A 423 -22.49 -4.16 21.09
C GLY A 423 -22.70 -2.85 20.31
N GLN A 424 -22.46 -1.74 20.99
CA GLN A 424 -22.37 -0.44 20.34
C GLN A 424 -20.92 -0.20 19.88
N GLY A 425 -20.76 0.23 18.64
CA GLY A 425 -19.49 0.59 18.04
C GLY A 425 -19.45 2.05 17.60
N THR A 426 -18.23 2.53 17.39
CA THR A 426 -17.95 3.84 16.81
C THR A 426 -16.89 3.65 15.77
N ALA A 427 -17.29 3.69 14.51
CA ALA A 427 -16.38 3.53 13.39
C ALA A 427 -15.72 4.86 13.01
N GLN A 428 -14.52 4.77 12.45
CA GLN A 428 -13.72 5.91 12.00
C GLN A 428 -13.45 5.80 10.50
N VAL A 429 -13.33 6.94 9.85
CA VAL A 429 -12.91 6.97 8.44
C VAL A 429 -11.47 6.44 8.33
N GLY A 430 -10.55 6.98 9.10
CA GLY A 430 -9.16 6.50 9.17
C GLY A 430 -8.32 6.91 7.97
N GLY A 431 -7.16 6.30 7.83
CA GLY A 431 -6.27 6.49 6.68
C GLY A 431 -5.71 7.90 6.50
N GLY A 432 -5.81 8.75 7.51
CA GLY A 432 -5.42 10.15 7.42
C GLY A 432 -6.48 11.00 6.71
N THR A 433 -7.75 10.74 7.02
CA THR A 433 -8.89 11.53 6.55
C THR A 433 -9.89 11.70 7.69
N LEU A 434 -10.50 12.91 7.81
CA LEU A 434 -11.56 13.23 8.75
C LEU A 434 -11.25 12.76 10.20
N PRO A 435 -10.17 13.26 10.84
CA PRO A 435 -9.60 12.68 12.06
C PRO A 435 -10.53 12.79 13.30
N ARG A 436 -11.50 13.69 13.29
CA ARG A 436 -12.49 13.84 14.36
C ARG A 436 -13.82 13.17 14.05
N SER A 437 -14.06 12.86 12.79
CA SER A 437 -15.35 12.32 12.35
C SER A 437 -15.48 10.85 12.71
N THR A 438 -16.57 10.53 13.37
CA THR A 438 -16.93 9.16 13.73
C THR A 438 -18.36 8.86 13.29
N VAL A 439 -18.64 7.61 13.00
CA VAL A 439 -19.96 7.14 12.60
C VAL A 439 -20.44 6.08 13.59
N ALA A 440 -21.67 6.22 14.07
CA ALA A 440 -22.28 5.21 14.93
C ALA A 440 -22.27 3.84 14.25
N SER A 441 -21.82 2.82 14.96
CA SER A 441 -21.67 1.47 14.42
C SER A 441 -22.23 0.42 15.38
N VAL A 442 -22.15 -0.84 14.95
CA VAL A 442 -22.58 -2.02 15.70
C VAL A 442 -21.45 -3.04 15.71
N THR A 443 -21.17 -3.59 16.88
CA THR A 443 -20.15 -4.63 17.06
C THR A 443 -20.77 -5.97 17.44
N VAL A 444 -20.12 -7.04 17.03
CA VAL A 444 -20.30 -8.37 17.65
C VAL A 444 -19.25 -8.48 18.73
N ASP A 445 -19.72 -8.53 20.00
CA ASP A 445 -18.88 -8.57 21.18
C ASP A 445 -18.76 -10.02 21.68
N ILE A 446 -17.54 -10.55 21.77
CA ILE A 446 -17.26 -11.96 22.03
C ILE A 446 -16.42 -12.14 23.30
N VAL A 447 -16.86 -13.02 24.17
CA VAL A 447 -16.07 -13.56 25.28
C VAL A 447 -15.91 -15.07 25.06
N PRO A 448 -14.72 -15.55 24.72
CA PRO A 448 -14.49 -16.93 24.27
C PRO A 448 -14.33 -17.89 25.46
N GLY A 449 -15.41 -18.19 26.20
CA GLY A 449 -15.45 -19.21 27.25
C GLY A 449 -14.18 -19.28 28.12
N GLU A 450 -13.55 -20.46 28.19
CA GLU A 450 -12.30 -20.68 28.91
C GLU A 450 -11.04 -20.29 28.13
N LEU A 451 -11.17 -20.02 26.83
CA LEU A 451 -10.01 -19.67 25.99
C LEU A 451 -9.55 -18.24 26.33
N PRO A 452 -8.26 -18.00 26.62
CA PRO A 452 -7.73 -16.66 26.82
C PRO A 452 -8.02 -15.74 25.64
N LEU A 453 -8.44 -14.52 25.90
CA LEU A 453 -8.89 -13.57 24.89
C LEU A 453 -7.79 -13.24 23.85
N GLU A 454 -6.54 -13.12 24.31
CA GLU A 454 -5.40 -12.89 23.42
C GLU A 454 -5.14 -14.10 22.51
N THR A 455 -5.26 -15.33 23.05
CA THR A 455 -5.13 -16.56 22.25
C THR A 455 -6.25 -16.66 21.21
N PHE A 456 -7.48 -16.33 21.58
CA PHE A 456 -8.60 -16.26 20.64
C PHE A 456 -8.34 -15.24 19.51
N SER A 457 -7.91 -14.03 19.87
CA SER A 457 -7.55 -12.98 18.94
C SER A 457 -6.41 -13.40 18.00
N GLN A 458 -5.39 -14.09 18.54
CA GLN A 458 -4.28 -14.62 17.75
C GLN A 458 -4.74 -15.69 16.75
N ARG A 459 -5.57 -16.64 17.20
CA ARG A 459 -6.12 -17.69 16.34
C ARG A 459 -6.96 -17.12 15.20
N LEU A 460 -7.76 -16.08 15.45
CA LEU A 460 -8.51 -15.36 14.42
C LEU A 460 -7.57 -14.74 13.37
N ARG A 461 -6.48 -14.08 13.81
CA ARG A 461 -5.51 -13.48 12.88
C ARG A 461 -4.73 -14.50 12.07
N LEU A 462 -4.48 -15.68 12.63
CA LEU A 462 -3.70 -16.74 11.99
C LEU A 462 -4.56 -17.78 11.25
N GLY A 463 -5.88 -17.67 11.32
CA GLY A 463 -6.82 -18.58 10.68
C GLY A 463 -6.73 -18.59 9.15
N ALA A 464 -7.42 -19.55 8.52
CA ALA A 464 -7.48 -19.69 7.06
C ALA A 464 -7.98 -18.39 6.39
N VAL A 465 -9.03 -17.80 6.95
CA VAL A 465 -9.48 -16.42 6.63
C VAL A 465 -9.17 -15.56 7.87
N PRO A 466 -8.14 -14.72 7.82
CA PRO A 466 -7.77 -13.89 8.95
C PRO A 466 -8.85 -12.87 9.28
N VAL A 467 -9.11 -12.71 10.59
CA VAL A 467 -10.01 -11.70 11.12
C VAL A 467 -9.24 -10.78 12.07
N VAL A 468 -9.31 -9.48 11.81
CA VAL A 468 -8.72 -8.45 12.67
C VAL A 468 -9.84 -7.66 13.34
N GLY A 469 -9.88 -7.70 14.65
CA GLY A 469 -10.81 -6.92 15.51
C GLY A 469 -10.04 -6.17 16.59
N SER A 470 -10.76 -5.70 17.59
CA SER A 470 -10.18 -4.98 18.74
C SER A 470 -10.53 -5.66 20.06
N ILE A 471 -9.66 -5.52 21.07
CA ILE A 471 -9.94 -5.97 22.43
C ILE A 471 -10.24 -4.74 23.28
N THR A 472 -11.45 -4.68 23.83
CA THR A 472 -11.87 -3.58 24.68
C THR A 472 -12.81 -4.11 25.79
N LYS A 473 -12.65 -3.64 27.03
CA LYS A 473 -13.48 -4.05 28.16
C LYS A 473 -13.54 -5.58 28.35
N LYS A 474 -12.43 -6.28 28.19
CA LYS A 474 -12.31 -7.75 28.29
C LYS A 474 -13.20 -8.52 27.30
N GLN A 475 -13.47 -7.96 26.14
CA GLN A 475 -14.20 -8.58 25.03
C GLN A 475 -13.44 -8.38 23.73
N PHE A 476 -13.50 -9.35 22.83
CA PHE A 476 -13.09 -9.20 21.45
C PHE A 476 -14.26 -8.62 20.66
N LYS A 477 -14.02 -7.51 19.98
CA LYS A 477 -15.05 -6.78 19.23
C LYS A 477 -14.78 -6.82 17.75
N ILE A 478 -15.83 -7.11 16.99
CA ILE A 478 -15.84 -7.07 15.53
C ILE A 478 -16.84 -6.01 15.11
N ASP A 479 -16.36 -4.89 14.58
CA ASP A 479 -17.21 -3.82 14.08
C ASP A 479 -17.71 -4.18 12.67
N LEU A 480 -19.03 -4.34 12.54
CA LEU A 480 -19.65 -4.82 11.30
C LEU A 480 -19.70 -3.78 10.19
N ARG A 481 -19.44 -2.51 10.46
CA ARG A 481 -19.39 -1.47 9.43
C ARG A 481 -18.27 -1.71 8.45
N THR A 482 -17.15 -2.27 8.92
CA THR A 482 -15.99 -2.57 8.07
C THR A 482 -15.93 -4.03 7.60
N VAL A 483 -16.88 -4.88 7.99
CA VAL A 483 -17.06 -6.24 7.49
C VAL A 483 -18.05 -6.23 6.32
N PHE A 484 -17.64 -6.70 5.16
CA PHE A 484 -18.56 -6.80 4.02
C PHE A 484 -19.63 -7.86 4.23
N PRO A 485 -20.90 -7.64 3.83
CA PRO A 485 -21.97 -8.65 3.99
C PRO A 485 -21.62 -10.02 3.40
N ARG A 486 -20.88 -10.07 2.28
CA ARG A 486 -20.40 -11.30 1.66
C ARG A 486 -19.40 -12.10 2.53
N GLN A 487 -18.87 -11.50 3.57
CA GLN A 487 -17.90 -12.12 4.49
C GLN A 487 -18.56 -12.69 5.75
N ASP A 488 -19.86 -12.49 5.99
CA ASP A 488 -20.53 -12.89 7.23
C ASP A 488 -20.40 -14.39 7.50
N THR A 489 -20.60 -15.25 6.49
CA THR A 489 -20.42 -16.70 6.62
C THR A 489 -18.98 -17.09 6.94
N ALA A 490 -18.01 -16.50 6.25
CA ALA A 490 -16.60 -16.76 6.50
C ALA A 490 -16.17 -16.27 7.90
N LEU A 491 -16.72 -15.15 8.37
CA LEU A 491 -16.51 -14.63 9.71
C LEU A 491 -16.98 -15.62 10.78
N VAL A 492 -18.22 -16.15 10.65
CA VAL A 492 -18.75 -17.16 11.56
C VAL A 492 -17.85 -18.41 11.58
N GLN A 493 -17.45 -18.91 10.42
CA GLN A 493 -16.57 -20.07 10.30
C GLN A 493 -15.21 -19.81 10.96
N SER A 494 -14.63 -18.63 10.79
CA SER A 494 -13.36 -18.25 11.42
C SER A 494 -13.46 -18.16 12.93
N ILE A 495 -14.57 -17.67 13.48
CA ILE A 495 -14.84 -17.64 14.91
C ILE A 495 -14.93 -19.08 15.47
N MET A 496 -15.69 -19.96 14.83
CA MET A 496 -15.83 -21.37 15.25
C MET A 496 -14.49 -22.11 15.21
N ALA A 497 -13.72 -21.94 14.14
CA ALA A 497 -12.40 -22.55 14.01
C ALA A 497 -11.41 -22.06 15.08
N ALA A 498 -11.48 -20.79 15.46
CA ALA A 498 -10.63 -20.22 16.50
C ALA A 498 -10.91 -20.82 17.91
N LEU A 499 -12.15 -21.28 18.16
CA LEU A 499 -12.52 -21.95 19.42
C LEU A 499 -11.99 -23.39 19.48
N THR A 500 -12.06 -24.12 18.35
CA THR A 500 -11.75 -25.56 18.30
C THR A 500 -10.31 -25.89 17.98
N ALA A 501 -9.51 -24.93 17.47
CA ALA A 501 -8.12 -25.16 17.17
C ALA A 501 -7.38 -25.67 18.43
N ALA A 502 -6.67 -26.82 18.31
CA ALA A 502 -5.84 -27.33 19.39
C ALA A 502 -4.85 -26.25 19.85
N PRO A 503 -4.54 -26.15 21.16
CA PRO A 503 -3.53 -25.20 21.62
C PRO A 503 -2.24 -25.52 20.87
N GLY A 504 -1.76 -24.57 20.07
CA GLY A 504 -0.40 -24.65 19.55
C GLY A 504 0.49 -24.78 20.80
N ARG A 505 1.23 -25.88 20.92
CA ARG A 505 2.23 -26.01 21.97
C ARG A 505 3.19 -24.82 21.78
N GLU A 506 3.24 -23.97 22.82
CA GLU A 506 4.20 -22.88 22.94
C GLU A 506 5.64 -23.33 22.73
#